data_2dd7558a1d4965f75cc0ead77e3a0ef6
#
_entry.id   2dd7558a1d4965f75cc0ead77e3a0ef6
#
_cell.length_a   1.000
_cell.length_b   1.000
_cell.length_c   1.000
_cell.angle_alpha   90.00
_cell.angle_beta   90.00
_cell.angle_gamma   90.00
#
_symmetry.space_group_name_H-M   'P 1'
#
loop_
_entity.id
_entity.type
_entity.pdbx_description
1 polymer ?
#
loop_
_entity_poly.entity_id
_entity_poly.type
_entity_poly.pdbx_seq_one_letter_code
_entity_poly.pdbx_strand_id
1 'polypeptide(L)'
;MNKAAKITETNLHETKRETMTEKFIKSKAAIAWGPNQPLTIEEVDVMLPKKGEVLVKIIASGVCHTDAFTMSGDDPEGIFPVILGHEGGGIVEQIGEGVTSVVVGDHVVPLY
;
A
#
# COMPACT_ATOMS: atom_id res chain seq x y z
N MET A 1 -9.75 50.66 6.74
CA MET A 1 -9.67 50.13 5.34
C MET A 1 -9.17 48.69 5.40
N ASN A 2 -10.09 47.71 5.32
CA ASN A 2 -9.76 46.28 5.33
C ASN A 2 -9.43 45.87 3.91
N LYS A 3 -8.17 45.47 3.66
CA LYS A 3 -7.78 44.78 2.44
C LYS A 3 -8.13 43.30 2.59
N ALA A 4 -9.25 42.86 2.04
CA ALA A 4 -9.52 41.45 1.84
C ALA A 4 -8.51 40.85 0.83
N ALA A 5 -7.73 39.88 1.26
CA ALA A 5 -6.85 39.15 0.38
C ALA A 5 -7.69 38.36 -0.61
N LYS A 6 -7.51 38.61 -1.90
CA LYS A 6 -8.16 37.90 -3.00
C LYS A 6 -7.51 36.51 -3.07
N ILE A 7 -8.19 35.46 -2.63
CA ILE A 7 -7.78 34.07 -2.84
C ILE A 7 -8.04 33.78 -4.31
N THR A 8 -6.99 33.61 -5.11
CA THR A 8 -7.09 33.24 -6.51
C THR A 8 -7.26 31.72 -6.63
N GLU A 9 -8.02 31.27 -7.63
CA GLU A 9 -8.26 29.83 -7.90
C GLU A 9 -6.98 28.99 -8.01
N THR A 10 -5.87 29.62 -8.39
CA THR A 10 -4.54 29.00 -8.45
C THR A 10 -4.06 28.47 -7.10
N ASN A 11 -4.32 29.22 -6.01
CA ASN A 11 -3.92 28.79 -4.65
C ASN A 11 -4.75 27.62 -4.12
N LEU A 12 -6.02 27.51 -4.57
CA LEU A 12 -6.88 26.37 -4.20
C LEU A 12 -6.43 25.06 -4.89
N HIS A 13 -5.92 25.17 -6.12
CA HIS A 13 -5.42 24.00 -6.85
C HIS A 13 -4.08 23.50 -6.31
N GLU A 14 -3.18 24.41 -5.92
CA GLU A 14 -1.91 24.05 -5.27
C GLU A 14 -2.12 23.43 -3.90
N THR A 15 -2.99 24.02 -3.06
CA THR A 15 -3.32 23.47 -1.72
C THR A 15 -3.97 22.07 -1.83
N LYS A 16 -4.81 21.84 -2.88
CA LYS A 16 -5.39 20.52 -3.12
C LYS A 16 -4.38 19.50 -3.63
N ARG A 17 -3.36 19.91 -4.40
CA ARG A 17 -2.28 19.03 -4.84
C ARG A 17 -1.36 18.65 -3.68
N GLU A 18 -0.99 19.58 -2.81
CA GLU A 18 -0.17 19.31 -1.63
C GLU A 18 -0.85 18.34 -0.65
N THR A 19 -2.16 18.48 -0.44
CA THR A 19 -2.92 17.53 0.40
C THR A 19 -3.13 16.16 -0.24
N MET A 20 -3.01 16.01 -1.56
CA MET A 20 -3.07 14.70 -2.23
C MET A 20 -1.73 13.95 -2.24
N THR A 21 -0.59 14.65 -2.21
CA THR A 21 0.75 14.03 -2.17
C THR A 21 1.10 13.40 -0.82
N GLU A 22 0.41 13.75 0.27
CA GLU A 22 0.63 13.20 1.60
C GLU A 22 -0.15 11.89 1.90
N LYS A 23 -0.97 11.40 0.98
CA LYS A 23 -1.85 10.24 1.25
C LYS A 23 -1.28 8.89 0.88
N PHE A 24 -0.10 8.82 0.29
CA PHE A 24 0.53 7.56 -0.12
C PHE A 24 2.06 7.70 -0.16
N ILE A 25 2.71 6.56 -0.05
CA ILE A 25 4.16 6.42 -0.23
C ILE A 25 4.44 5.61 -1.48
N LYS A 26 5.60 5.84 -2.09
CA LYS A 26 6.07 5.02 -3.22
C LYS A 26 6.76 3.77 -2.72
N SER A 27 6.41 2.64 -3.30
CA SER A 27 7.03 1.35 -3.01
C SER A 27 7.24 0.56 -4.29
N LYS A 28 8.17 -0.39 -4.29
CA LYS A 28 8.35 -1.34 -5.39
C LYS A 28 7.58 -2.62 -5.09
N ALA A 29 6.91 -3.14 -6.10
CA ALA A 29 6.17 -4.39 -6.01
C ALA A 29 6.41 -5.26 -7.23
N ALA A 30 6.34 -6.59 -7.03
CA ALA A 30 6.29 -7.56 -8.10
C ALA A 30 4.81 -7.79 -8.47
N ILE A 31 4.42 -7.40 -9.67
CA ILE A 31 3.03 -7.47 -10.14
C ILE A 31 2.85 -8.62 -11.10
N ALA A 32 1.86 -9.47 -10.82
CA ALA A 32 1.33 -10.45 -11.75
C ALA A 32 0.17 -9.81 -12.54
N TRP A 33 0.39 -9.51 -13.82
CA TRP A 33 -0.61 -8.87 -14.67
C TRP A 33 -1.65 -9.84 -15.22
N GLY A 34 -1.31 -11.10 -15.30
CA GLY A 34 -2.21 -12.15 -15.78
C GLY A 34 -1.62 -13.53 -15.54
N PRO A 35 -2.42 -14.59 -15.75
CA PRO A 35 -1.97 -15.96 -15.57
C PRO A 35 -0.85 -16.32 -16.55
N ASN A 36 0.11 -17.12 -16.07
CA ASN A 36 1.26 -17.60 -16.84
C ASN A 36 2.13 -16.49 -17.48
N GLN A 37 2.09 -15.29 -16.92
CA GLN A 37 2.95 -14.18 -17.34
C GLN A 37 4.08 -13.97 -16.32
N PRO A 38 5.27 -13.49 -16.77
CA PRO A 38 6.34 -13.14 -15.85
C PRO A 38 5.91 -11.97 -14.94
N LEU A 39 6.41 -11.97 -13.71
CA LEU A 39 6.25 -10.84 -12.81
C LEU A 39 7.02 -9.61 -13.33
N THR A 40 6.42 -8.44 -13.21
CA THR A 40 7.09 -7.16 -13.47
C THR A 40 7.34 -6.41 -12.16
N ILE A 41 8.51 -5.78 -12.04
CA ILE A 41 8.83 -4.95 -10.87
C ILE A 41 8.49 -3.52 -11.21
N GLU A 42 7.49 -2.98 -10.52
CA GLU A 42 6.98 -1.63 -10.77
C GLU A 42 6.87 -0.81 -9.48
N GLU A 43 6.84 0.51 -9.65
CA GLU A 43 6.55 1.42 -8.55
C GLU A 43 5.03 1.53 -8.38
N VAL A 44 4.58 1.39 -7.14
CA VAL A 44 3.17 1.47 -6.76
C VAL A 44 2.96 2.48 -5.64
N ASP A 45 1.75 3.03 -5.58
CA ASP A 45 1.33 3.91 -4.51
C ASP A 45 0.71 3.09 -3.37
N VAL A 46 1.32 3.17 -2.19
CA VAL A 46 0.80 2.55 -0.97
C VAL A 46 0.10 3.61 -0.15
N MET A 47 -1.19 3.44 0.06
CA MET A 47 -2.00 4.37 0.85
C MET A 47 -1.56 4.40 2.31
N LEU A 48 -1.64 5.56 2.93
CA LEU A 48 -1.48 5.66 4.39
C LEU A 48 -2.61 4.90 5.11
N PRO A 49 -2.35 4.34 6.30
CA PRO A 49 -3.31 3.49 6.99
C PRO A 49 -4.56 4.26 7.39
N LYS A 50 -5.72 3.72 7.04
CA LYS A 50 -7.03 4.21 7.44
C LYS A 50 -7.34 3.75 8.87
N LYS A 51 -8.54 4.11 9.35
CA LYS A 51 -9.05 3.64 10.64
C LYS A 51 -9.03 2.11 10.71
N GLY A 52 -8.37 1.57 11.75
CA GLY A 52 -8.22 0.14 11.97
C GLY A 52 -7.11 -0.54 11.15
N GLU A 53 -6.39 0.20 10.31
CA GLU A 53 -5.30 -0.33 9.49
C GLU A 53 -3.92 0.03 10.04
N VAL A 54 -2.91 -0.73 9.66
CA VAL A 54 -1.51 -0.45 9.96
C VAL A 54 -0.68 -0.44 8.67
N LEU A 55 0.32 0.43 8.61
CA LEU A 55 1.34 0.41 7.57
C LEU A 55 2.54 -0.37 8.09
N VAL A 56 2.92 -1.41 7.37
CA VAL A 56 4.03 -2.30 7.73
C VAL A 56 5.15 -2.17 6.69
N LYS A 57 6.35 -1.88 7.15
CA LYS A 57 7.56 -2.01 6.33
C LYS A 57 7.95 -3.48 6.27
N ILE A 58 7.79 -4.09 5.11
CA ILE A 58 8.16 -5.48 4.90
C ILE A 58 9.69 -5.61 4.88
N ILE A 59 10.20 -6.51 5.72
CA ILE A 59 11.64 -6.81 5.83
C ILE A 59 11.99 -8.08 5.07
N ALA A 60 11.09 -9.07 5.11
CA ALA A 60 11.24 -10.33 4.39
C ALA A 60 9.87 -10.90 4.04
N SER A 61 9.80 -11.70 3.00
CA SER A 61 8.60 -12.45 2.63
C SER A 61 9.01 -13.84 2.16
N GLY A 62 8.29 -14.84 2.62
CA GLY A 62 8.43 -16.22 2.15
C GLY A 62 7.81 -16.40 0.75
N VAL A 63 8.22 -17.46 0.08
CA VAL A 63 7.63 -17.92 -1.19
C VAL A 63 6.79 -19.15 -0.91
N CYS A 64 5.51 -19.08 -1.19
CA CYS A 64 4.57 -20.16 -0.98
C CYS A 64 4.09 -20.77 -2.30
N HIS A 65 3.76 -22.05 -2.28
CA HIS A 65 3.19 -22.71 -3.46
C HIS A 65 1.84 -22.10 -3.90
N THR A 66 1.10 -21.51 -2.98
CA THR A 66 -0.14 -20.79 -3.27
C THR A 66 0.08 -19.65 -4.25
N ASP A 67 1.19 -18.91 -4.14
CA ASP A 67 1.54 -17.85 -5.09
C ASP A 67 1.73 -18.43 -6.50
N ALA A 68 2.43 -19.56 -6.62
CA ALA A 68 2.64 -20.25 -7.88
C ALA A 68 1.33 -20.78 -8.46
N PHE A 69 0.42 -21.30 -7.63
CA PHE A 69 -0.90 -21.77 -8.02
C PHE A 69 -1.76 -20.63 -8.58
N THR A 70 -1.79 -19.49 -7.92
CA THR A 70 -2.49 -18.31 -8.45
C THR A 70 -1.86 -17.86 -9.76
N MET A 71 -0.53 -17.76 -9.84
CA MET A 71 0.18 -17.34 -11.06
C MET A 71 -0.03 -18.29 -12.24
N SER A 72 -0.26 -19.57 -12.02
CA SER A 72 -0.56 -20.54 -13.11
C SER A 72 -1.93 -20.30 -13.75
N GLY A 73 -2.83 -19.59 -13.06
CA GLY A 73 -4.21 -19.41 -13.50
C GLY A 73 -5.13 -20.59 -13.16
N ASP A 74 -4.63 -21.58 -12.42
CA ASP A 74 -5.42 -22.74 -12.00
C ASP A 74 -6.28 -22.43 -10.76
N ASP A 75 -5.95 -21.34 -10.05
CA ASP A 75 -6.69 -20.88 -8.90
C ASP A 75 -8.03 -20.22 -9.32
N PRO A 76 -9.19 -20.83 -8.99
CA PRO A 76 -10.48 -20.29 -9.38
C PRO A 76 -10.83 -18.97 -8.68
N GLU A 77 -10.14 -18.66 -7.58
CA GLU A 77 -10.29 -17.40 -6.82
C GLU A 77 -9.22 -16.37 -7.21
N GLY A 78 -8.29 -16.73 -8.09
CA GLY A 78 -7.21 -15.88 -8.56
C GLY A 78 -7.73 -14.63 -9.28
N ILE A 79 -7.26 -13.47 -8.85
CA ILE A 79 -7.62 -12.17 -9.43
C ILE A 79 -6.35 -11.52 -10.00
N PHE A 80 -6.47 -10.92 -11.19
CA PHE A 80 -5.37 -10.18 -11.83
C PHE A 80 -5.82 -8.75 -12.23
N PRO A 81 -4.94 -7.75 -12.21
CA PRO A 81 -3.56 -7.82 -11.72
C PRO A 81 -3.49 -7.98 -10.20
N VAL A 82 -2.43 -8.61 -9.69
CA VAL A 82 -2.24 -8.83 -8.26
C VAL A 82 -0.78 -8.70 -7.84
N ILE A 83 -0.56 -8.23 -6.62
CA ILE A 83 0.72 -8.29 -5.93
C ILE A 83 0.62 -9.46 -4.96
N LEU A 84 1.32 -10.54 -5.26
CA LEU A 84 1.33 -11.76 -4.45
C LEU A 84 2.32 -11.65 -3.27
N GLY A 85 2.21 -12.59 -2.34
CA GLY A 85 3.03 -12.68 -1.15
C GLY A 85 2.20 -12.48 0.12
N HIS A 86 2.00 -13.56 0.87
CA HIS A 86 1.22 -13.57 2.12
C HIS A 86 2.02 -14.06 3.33
N GLU A 87 3.32 -14.33 3.15
CA GLU A 87 4.24 -14.78 4.20
C GLU A 87 5.22 -13.65 4.58
N GLY A 88 4.70 -12.43 4.69
CA GLY A 88 5.50 -11.26 5.02
C GLY A 88 5.83 -11.20 6.51
N GLY A 89 7.01 -10.67 6.82
CA GLY A 89 7.39 -10.23 8.16
C GLY A 89 7.92 -8.80 8.10
N GLY A 90 7.53 -7.96 9.04
CA GLY A 90 7.89 -6.56 8.97
C GLY A 90 7.77 -5.81 10.28
N ILE A 91 7.95 -4.51 10.19
CA ILE A 91 7.91 -3.58 11.31
C ILE A 91 6.78 -2.58 11.07
N VAL A 92 5.97 -2.34 12.08
CA VAL A 92 4.90 -1.32 12.01
C VAL A 92 5.52 0.07 11.91
N GLU A 93 5.25 0.77 10.81
CA GLU A 93 5.72 2.15 10.58
C GLU A 93 4.68 3.20 10.97
N GLN A 94 3.41 2.91 10.72
CA GLN A 94 2.31 3.81 11.07
C GLN A 94 1.09 3.00 11.49
N ILE A 95 0.27 3.59 12.34
CA ILE A 95 -1.01 3.04 12.78
C ILE A 95 -2.14 4.01 12.42
N GLY A 96 -3.24 3.49 11.94
CA GLY A 96 -4.47 4.24 11.71
C GLY A 96 -5.25 4.49 13.00
N GLU A 97 -6.25 5.36 12.92
CA GLU A 97 -7.12 5.68 14.04
C GLU A 97 -7.76 4.41 14.63
N GLY A 98 -7.79 4.30 15.95
CA GLY A 98 -8.45 3.20 16.67
C GLY A 98 -7.65 1.90 16.75
N VAL A 99 -6.45 1.82 16.20
CA VAL A 99 -5.56 0.68 16.37
C VAL A 99 -4.94 0.72 17.78
N THR A 100 -5.15 -0.34 18.55
CA THR A 100 -4.66 -0.49 19.94
C THR A 100 -3.90 -1.80 20.17
N SER A 101 -3.94 -2.73 19.21
CA SER A 101 -3.33 -4.06 19.32
C SER A 101 -1.83 -4.08 19.07
N VAL A 102 -1.32 -3.07 18.36
CA VAL A 102 0.10 -2.90 18.03
C VAL A 102 0.49 -1.44 18.12
N VAL A 103 1.80 -1.17 18.22
CA VAL A 103 2.38 0.17 18.21
C VAL A 103 3.46 0.28 17.14
N VAL A 104 3.81 1.50 16.76
CA VAL A 104 4.93 1.77 15.85
C VAL A 104 6.22 1.16 16.41
N GLY A 105 6.93 0.42 15.58
CA GLY A 105 8.16 -0.30 15.95
C GLY A 105 7.95 -1.78 16.27
N ASP A 106 6.72 -2.23 16.42
CA ASP A 106 6.44 -3.66 16.65
C ASP A 106 6.83 -4.50 15.42
N HIS A 107 7.39 -5.68 15.68
CA HIS A 107 7.61 -6.70 14.67
C HIS A 107 6.34 -7.54 14.52
N VAL A 108 5.86 -7.64 13.28
CA VAL A 108 4.58 -8.27 12.98
C VAL A 108 4.69 -9.26 11.82
N VAL A 109 3.82 -10.25 11.85
CA VAL A 109 3.57 -11.17 10.74
C VAL A 109 2.09 -11.06 10.42
N PRO A 110 1.70 -10.55 9.24
CA PRO A 110 0.29 -10.52 8.84
C PRO A 110 -0.23 -11.95 8.69
N LEU A 111 -1.46 -12.16 9.12
CA LEU A 111 -2.17 -13.41 8.89
C LEU A 111 -2.95 -13.33 7.57
N TYR A 112 -2.92 -14.43 6.86
CA TYR A 112 -3.67 -14.66 5.63
C TYR A 112 -5.03 -15.28 5.97
#